data_1f45711856babab35ec77e3f22416a73
#
_entry.id   1f45711856babab35ec77e3f22416a73
#
_cell.length_a   1.000
_cell.length_b   1.000
_cell.length_c   1.000
_cell.angle_alpha   90.00
_cell.angle_beta   90.00
_cell.angle_gamma   90.00
#
_symmetry.space_group_name_H-M   'P 1'
#
loop_
_entity.id
_entity.type
_entity.pdbx_description
1 polymer ?
#
loop_
_entity_poly.entity_id
_entity_poly.type
_entity_poly.pdbx_seq_one_letter_code
_entity_poly.pdbx_strand_id
1 'polypeptide(L)'
;MKLKTKIVAIALGLVASTSLVWSADRPPREATPTIQGVWQDTRCRANCESGECLESPIPALSTFHSDGTLTAYTNPPGTGPLDTPEAGVWQREPGAQNYSYHDISYFYDENGAFSGSGQVTANVHLTSANSFTSSDTIAVYDADGNLLFTFCGHATATRFE
;
A
#
# COMPACT_ATOMS: atom_id res chain seq x y z
N MET A 1 37.90 -80.40 -36.64
CA MET A 1 36.78 -79.49 -36.53
C MET A 1 37.37 -78.09 -36.20
N LYS A 2 37.33 -77.15 -37.13
CA LYS A 2 37.87 -75.78 -36.95
C LYS A 2 36.72 -74.83 -36.75
N LEU A 3 36.58 -74.28 -35.56
CA LEU A 3 35.58 -73.29 -35.22
C LEU A 3 36.04 -71.90 -35.67
N LYS A 4 35.26 -71.28 -36.56
CA LYS A 4 35.55 -69.91 -37.05
C LYS A 4 34.77 -68.91 -36.19
N THR A 5 35.51 -68.17 -35.37
CA THR A 5 34.96 -67.08 -34.58
C THR A 5 34.76 -65.86 -35.48
N LYS A 6 33.49 -65.37 -35.59
CA LYS A 6 33.13 -64.09 -36.28
C LYS A 6 33.15 -63.00 -35.25
N ILE A 7 34.02 -62.00 -35.42
CA ILE A 7 34.07 -60.80 -34.64
C ILE A 7 33.06 -59.82 -35.28
N VAL A 8 32.06 -59.45 -34.55
CA VAL A 8 31.12 -58.39 -34.91
C VAL A 8 31.57 -57.05 -34.26
N ALA A 9 32.04 -56.15 -35.09
CA ALA A 9 32.38 -54.78 -34.63
C ALA A 9 31.12 -53.94 -34.52
N ILE A 10 30.75 -53.56 -33.30
CA ILE A 10 29.66 -52.61 -33.02
C ILE A 10 30.29 -51.22 -33.02
N ALA A 11 29.96 -50.41 -34.04
CA ALA A 11 30.30 -48.99 -34.11
C ALA A 11 29.31 -48.21 -33.21
N LEU A 12 29.77 -47.73 -32.05
CA LEU A 12 28.99 -46.75 -31.25
C LEU A 12 29.12 -45.38 -31.90
N GLY A 13 28.02 -44.95 -32.56
CA GLY A 13 27.86 -43.56 -33.01
C GLY A 13 27.52 -42.65 -31.82
N LEU A 14 28.46 -41.79 -31.41
CA LEU A 14 28.20 -40.69 -30.48
C LEU A 14 27.39 -39.60 -31.23
N VAL A 15 26.10 -39.54 -30.97
CA VAL A 15 25.26 -38.39 -31.37
C VAL A 15 25.44 -37.30 -30.33
N ALA A 16 26.27 -36.31 -30.61
CA ALA A 16 26.40 -35.12 -29.81
C ALA A 16 25.15 -34.20 -30.06
N SER A 17 24.16 -34.31 -29.20
CA SER A 17 23.01 -33.41 -29.17
C SER A 17 23.44 -32.08 -28.56
N THR A 18 23.77 -31.10 -29.40
CA THR A 18 23.89 -29.68 -28.98
C THR A 18 22.52 -29.12 -28.71
N SER A 19 22.08 -29.14 -27.44
CA SER A 19 20.94 -28.40 -26.97
C SER A 19 21.28 -26.90 -27.02
N LEU A 20 20.81 -26.21 -28.03
CA LEU A 20 20.74 -24.76 -28.08
C LEU A 20 19.79 -24.30 -26.94
N VAL A 21 20.37 -23.94 -25.81
CA VAL A 21 19.65 -23.23 -24.76
C VAL A 21 19.36 -21.83 -25.29
N TRP A 22 18.15 -21.63 -25.80
CA TRP A 22 17.61 -20.31 -26.06
C TRP A 22 17.33 -19.70 -24.68
N SER A 23 18.29 -18.96 -24.14
CA SER A 23 17.99 -17.96 -23.13
C SER A 23 17.18 -16.87 -23.80
N ALA A 24 15.86 -17.03 -23.80
CA ALA A 24 15.00 -15.93 -24.14
C ALA A 24 15.26 -14.88 -23.05
N ASP A 25 15.95 -13.79 -23.41
CA ASP A 25 16.00 -12.57 -22.59
C ASP A 25 14.55 -12.13 -22.40
N ARG A 26 13.94 -12.62 -21.29
CA ARG A 26 12.67 -12.06 -20.86
C ARG A 26 12.96 -10.61 -20.48
N PRO A 27 12.29 -9.64 -21.09
CA PRO A 27 12.43 -8.28 -20.64
C PRO A 27 12.18 -8.25 -19.13
N PRO A 28 12.93 -7.44 -18.36
CA PRO A 28 12.73 -7.32 -16.93
C PRO A 28 11.25 -7.09 -16.70
N ARG A 29 10.62 -7.98 -15.91
CA ARG A 29 9.22 -7.86 -15.57
C ARG A 29 9.08 -6.55 -14.83
N GLU A 30 8.44 -5.56 -15.42
CA GLU A 30 8.18 -4.29 -14.79
C GLU A 30 7.58 -4.56 -13.40
N ALA A 31 8.23 -4.06 -12.36
CA ALA A 31 7.77 -4.29 -10.99
C ALA A 31 6.37 -3.72 -10.87
N THR A 32 5.42 -4.54 -10.44
CA THR A 32 4.04 -4.07 -10.22
C THR A 32 4.08 -2.93 -9.21
N PRO A 33 3.53 -1.75 -9.52
CA PRO A 33 3.49 -0.65 -8.59
C PRO A 33 2.91 -1.09 -7.24
N THR A 34 3.49 -0.62 -6.15
CA THR A 34 3.04 -0.91 -4.79
C THR A 34 2.81 0.38 -4.04
N ILE A 35 1.88 0.34 -3.07
CA ILE A 35 1.64 1.47 -2.16
C ILE A 35 2.80 1.68 -1.17
N GLN A 36 3.66 0.68 -0.96
CA GLN A 36 4.78 0.77 -0.02
C GLN A 36 5.65 2.00 -0.29
N GLY A 37 6.07 2.69 0.78
CA GLY A 37 6.92 3.87 0.71
C GLY A 37 6.32 5.07 1.43
N VAL A 38 6.95 6.22 1.26
CA VAL A 38 6.56 7.49 1.86
C VAL A 38 5.80 8.32 0.82
N TRP A 39 4.73 8.97 1.29
CA TRP A 39 3.84 9.76 0.45
C TRP A 39 3.57 11.13 1.06
N GLN A 40 3.57 12.14 0.21
CA GLN A 40 3.05 13.47 0.54
C GLN A 40 1.58 13.51 0.15
N ASP A 41 0.71 13.61 1.14
CA ASP A 41 -0.73 13.62 0.94
C ASP A 41 -1.27 15.03 1.06
N THR A 42 -2.39 15.29 0.42
CA THR A 42 -3.31 16.38 0.75
C THR A 42 -4.66 15.77 1.07
N ARG A 43 -5.19 16.09 2.23
CA ARG A 43 -6.43 15.51 2.77
C ARG A 43 -7.47 16.58 3.01
N CYS A 44 -8.74 16.27 2.81
CA CYS A 44 -9.85 17.14 3.13
C CYS A 44 -11.03 16.35 3.67
N ARG A 45 -11.89 17.02 4.43
CA ARG A 45 -13.24 16.53 4.65
C ARG A 45 -14.00 16.59 3.34
N ALA A 46 -14.71 15.52 2.98
CA ALA A 46 -15.37 15.39 1.69
C ALA A 46 -16.88 15.16 1.83
N ASN A 47 -17.60 15.50 0.79
CA ASN A 47 -18.97 15.06 0.62
C ASN A 47 -18.99 13.55 0.39
N CYS A 48 -19.77 12.80 1.16
CA CYS A 48 -19.79 11.33 1.09
C CYS A 48 -20.33 10.78 -0.23
N GLU A 49 -21.14 11.55 -0.95
CA GLU A 49 -21.74 11.10 -2.21
C GLU A 49 -20.88 11.46 -3.43
N SER A 50 -20.37 12.70 -3.48
CA SER A 50 -19.59 13.19 -4.62
C SER A 50 -18.08 13.00 -4.46
N GLY A 51 -17.55 12.84 -3.23
CA GLY A 51 -16.13 12.85 -2.94
C GLY A 51 -15.46 14.21 -3.01
N GLU A 52 -16.23 15.29 -3.28
CA GLU A 52 -15.69 16.65 -3.37
C GLU A 52 -15.27 17.18 -2.01
N CYS A 53 -14.13 17.85 -1.95
CA CYS A 53 -13.65 18.51 -0.73
C CYS A 53 -14.61 19.62 -0.30
N LEU A 54 -15.01 19.59 0.97
CA LEU A 54 -15.87 20.61 1.59
C LEU A 54 -15.07 21.77 2.18
N GLU A 55 -13.76 21.62 2.29
CA GLU A 55 -12.83 22.59 2.86
C GLU A 55 -11.49 22.56 2.14
N SER A 56 -10.62 23.51 2.42
CA SER A 56 -9.27 23.53 1.85
C SER A 56 -8.47 22.29 2.29
N PRO A 57 -7.85 21.55 1.36
CA PRO A 57 -7.03 20.40 1.73
C PRO A 57 -5.85 20.79 2.63
N ILE A 58 -5.52 19.92 3.57
CA ILE A 58 -4.37 20.06 4.48
C ILE A 58 -3.28 19.08 4.11
N PRO A 59 -1.99 19.45 4.27
CA PRO A 59 -0.87 18.54 4.00
C PRO A 59 -0.78 17.45 5.08
N ALA A 60 -0.38 16.26 4.63
CA ALA A 60 -0.11 15.11 5.47
C ALA A 60 1.07 14.31 4.92
N LEU A 61 1.59 13.41 5.72
CA LEU A 61 2.60 12.43 5.33
C LEU A 61 2.10 11.04 5.71
N SER A 62 2.18 10.09 4.78
CA SER A 62 1.86 8.70 5.05
C SER A 62 3.05 7.80 4.72
N THR A 63 3.27 6.79 5.53
CA THR A 63 4.29 5.77 5.29
C THR A 63 3.65 4.39 5.37
N PHE A 64 3.64 3.70 4.25
CA PHE A 64 3.18 2.31 4.15
C PHE A 64 4.40 1.38 4.21
N HIS A 65 4.54 0.68 5.34
CA HIS A 65 5.68 -0.21 5.59
C HIS A 65 5.50 -1.57 4.89
N SER A 66 6.61 -2.24 4.61
CA SER A 66 6.60 -3.54 3.91
C SER A 66 5.98 -4.69 4.72
N ASP A 67 5.83 -4.53 6.01
CA ASP A 67 5.23 -5.48 6.94
C ASP A 67 3.69 -5.36 7.06
N GLY A 68 3.08 -4.46 6.28
CA GLY A 68 1.64 -4.20 6.32
C GLY A 68 1.21 -3.18 7.37
N THR A 69 2.15 -2.53 8.06
CA THR A 69 1.84 -1.43 8.96
C THR A 69 1.81 -0.09 8.25
N LEU A 70 1.12 0.89 8.85
CA LEU A 70 1.00 2.26 8.37
C LEU A 70 1.30 3.23 9.51
N THR A 71 2.03 4.28 9.20
CA THR A 71 2.08 5.49 10.03
C THR A 71 1.72 6.69 9.18
N ALA A 72 0.92 7.60 9.73
CA ALA A 72 0.61 8.85 9.05
C ALA A 72 0.64 10.02 10.04
N TYR A 73 0.83 11.20 9.50
CA TYR A 73 0.89 12.42 10.27
C TYR A 73 0.17 13.52 9.52
N THR A 74 -0.87 14.03 10.14
CA THR A 74 -1.65 15.18 9.67
C THR A 74 -1.51 16.28 10.70
N ASN A 75 -0.98 17.42 10.32
CA ASN A 75 -0.87 18.57 11.21
C ASN A 75 -1.75 19.71 10.70
N PRO A 76 -2.99 19.80 11.16
CA PRO A 76 -3.84 20.94 10.82
C PRO A 76 -3.20 22.22 11.37
N PRO A 77 -3.07 23.29 10.57
CA PRO A 77 -2.46 24.52 11.04
C PRO A 77 -3.25 25.11 12.21
N GLY A 78 -2.63 25.12 13.39
CA GLY A 78 -2.94 26.08 14.45
C GLY A 78 -4.08 25.80 15.39
N THR A 79 -4.73 24.66 15.35
CA THR A 79 -5.85 24.42 16.27
C THR A 79 -6.15 22.92 16.40
N GLY A 80 -5.56 22.27 17.28
CA GLY A 80 -6.04 20.95 17.64
C GLY A 80 -5.56 20.58 19.02
N PRO A 81 -6.28 19.70 19.69
CA PRO A 81 -5.70 18.96 20.79
C PRO A 81 -4.39 18.30 20.31
N LEU A 82 -3.53 17.99 21.25
CA LEU A 82 -2.27 17.29 20.94
C LEU A 82 -2.62 15.89 20.42
N ASP A 83 -2.58 15.72 19.09
CA ASP A 83 -2.91 14.44 18.48
C ASP A 83 -1.65 13.57 18.37
N THR A 84 -1.81 12.26 18.59
CA THR A 84 -0.72 11.33 18.23
C THR A 84 -0.63 11.18 16.71
N PRO A 85 0.54 10.76 16.18
CA PRO A 85 0.58 10.21 14.83
C PRO A 85 -0.46 9.09 14.68
N GLU A 86 -1.00 8.98 13.49
CA GLU A 86 -1.87 7.87 13.10
C GLU A 86 -1.01 6.60 13.00
N ALA A 87 -1.52 5.49 13.52
CA ALA A 87 -0.88 4.18 13.43
C ALA A 87 -1.91 3.14 13.00
N GLY A 88 -1.55 2.29 12.06
CA GLY A 88 -2.52 1.35 11.51
C GLY A 88 -1.92 0.23 10.69
N VAL A 89 -2.79 -0.44 9.97
CA VAL A 89 -2.47 -1.54 9.07
C VAL A 89 -3.06 -1.30 7.69
N TRP A 90 -2.38 -1.79 6.69
CA TRP A 90 -2.84 -1.74 5.30
C TRP A 90 -2.76 -3.11 4.65
N GLN A 91 -3.58 -3.31 3.64
CA GLN A 91 -3.58 -4.53 2.85
C GLN A 91 -3.87 -4.22 1.38
N ARG A 92 -3.47 -5.16 0.52
CA ARG A 92 -3.82 -5.12 -0.89
C ARG A 92 -5.22 -5.71 -1.08
N GLU A 93 -6.04 -5.01 -1.85
CA GLU A 93 -7.37 -5.46 -2.23
C GLU A 93 -7.38 -6.14 -3.61
N PRO A 94 -8.46 -6.83 -3.97
CA PRO A 94 -8.64 -7.34 -5.32
C PRO A 94 -8.52 -6.23 -6.37
N GLY A 95 -7.74 -6.49 -7.42
CA GLY A 95 -7.35 -5.53 -8.44
C GLY A 95 -5.89 -5.13 -8.31
N ALA A 96 -5.29 -4.70 -9.42
CA ALA A 96 -3.85 -4.50 -9.49
C ALA A 96 -3.35 -3.29 -8.68
N GLN A 97 -4.23 -2.31 -8.41
CA GLN A 97 -3.89 -0.99 -7.88
C GLN A 97 -4.72 -0.60 -6.66
N ASN A 98 -5.48 -1.53 -6.09
CA ASN A 98 -6.38 -1.26 -4.98
C ASN A 98 -5.78 -1.71 -3.66
N TYR A 99 -5.97 -0.90 -2.63
CA TYR A 99 -5.52 -1.14 -1.27
C TYR A 99 -6.58 -0.61 -0.30
N SER A 100 -6.54 -1.08 0.94
CA SER A 100 -7.28 -0.51 2.04
C SER A 100 -6.36 -0.31 3.23
N TYR A 101 -6.73 0.60 4.12
CA TYR A 101 -6.09 0.71 5.42
C TYR A 101 -7.08 1.07 6.52
N HIS A 102 -6.67 0.74 7.75
CA HIS A 102 -7.30 1.19 8.98
C HIS A 102 -6.24 1.77 9.89
N ASP A 103 -6.50 2.94 10.44
CA ASP A 103 -5.62 3.55 11.43
C ASP A 103 -6.40 4.18 12.57
N ILE A 104 -5.67 4.55 13.61
CA ILE A 104 -6.17 5.22 14.79
C ILE A 104 -5.18 6.31 15.23
N SER A 105 -5.73 7.43 15.69
CA SER A 105 -5.00 8.47 16.44
C SER A 105 -5.72 8.75 17.74
N TYR A 106 -4.97 9.23 18.73
CA TYR A 106 -5.50 9.62 20.03
C TYR A 106 -5.43 11.14 20.20
N PHE A 107 -6.48 11.69 20.76
CA PHE A 107 -6.63 13.12 21.03
C PHE A 107 -6.42 13.40 22.52
N TYR A 108 -5.78 14.52 22.79
CA TYR A 108 -5.56 14.99 24.16
C TYR A 108 -5.99 16.43 24.26
N ASP A 109 -6.53 16.82 25.40
CA ASP A 109 -6.90 18.20 25.65
C ASP A 109 -5.66 19.08 25.91
N GLU A 110 -5.88 20.37 26.11
CA GLU A 110 -4.81 21.35 26.39
C GLU A 110 -3.98 21.06 27.66
N ASN A 111 -4.50 20.24 28.57
CA ASN A 111 -3.84 19.80 29.78
C ASN A 111 -3.12 18.45 29.62
N GLY A 112 -3.19 17.84 28.44
CA GLY A 112 -2.63 16.53 28.13
C GLY A 112 -3.47 15.37 28.63
N ALA A 113 -4.72 15.58 29.02
CA ALA A 113 -5.63 14.49 29.38
C ALA A 113 -6.24 13.89 28.10
N PHE A 114 -6.37 12.56 28.08
CA PHE A 114 -6.99 11.85 26.95
C PHE A 114 -8.43 12.33 26.77
N SER A 115 -8.76 12.75 25.55
CA SER A 115 -10.07 13.31 25.20
C SER A 115 -10.83 12.49 24.17
N GLY A 116 -10.20 11.54 23.49
CA GLY A 116 -10.85 10.67 22.53
C GLY A 116 -9.93 10.09 21.48
N SER A 117 -10.52 9.52 20.42
CA SER A 117 -9.78 8.95 19.30
C SER A 117 -10.47 9.17 17.97
N GLY A 118 -9.67 9.21 16.91
CA GLY A 118 -10.12 9.13 15.54
C GLY A 118 -9.74 7.77 14.94
N GLN A 119 -10.65 7.14 14.23
CA GLN A 119 -10.40 5.91 13.48
C GLN A 119 -10.71 6.16 12.01
N VAL A 120 -9.78 5.82 11.14
CA VAL A 120 -9.94 5.96 9.69
C VAL A 120 -10.06 4.57 9.06
N THR A 121 -10.99 4.45 8.13
CA THR A 121 -11.09 3.35 7.19
C THR A 121 -11.02 3.93 5.79
N ALA A 122 -10.05 3.51 5.01
CA ALA A 122 -9.80 4.06 3.69
C ALA A 122 -9.72 3.00 2.60
N ASN A 123 -10.24 3.37 1.43
CA ASN A 123 -10.02 2.67 0.18
C ASN A 123 -9.07 3.51 -0.69
N VAL A 124 -7.98 2.93 -1.11
CA VAL A 124 -6.90 3.60 -1.86
C VAL A 124 -6.80 3.02 -3.27
N HIS A 125 -6.68 3.89 -4.25
CA HIS A 125 -6.42 3.52 -5.63
C HIS A 125 -5.13 4.18 -6.14
N LEU A 126 -4.13 3.36 -6.51
CA LEU A 126 -2.95 3.87 -7.19
C LEU A 126 -3.34 4.33 -8.60
N THR A 127 -3.25 5.62 -8.86
CA THR A 127 -3.49 6.21 -10.18
C THR A 127 -2.25 6.10 -11.08
N SER A 128 -1.07 5.94 -10.47
CA SER A 128 0.21 5.64 -11.14
C SER A 128 1.17 4.98 -10.16
N ALA A 129 2.41 4.71 -10.57
CA ALA A 129 3.46 4.24 -9.65
C ALA A 129 3.78 5.27 -8.56
N ASN A 130 3.51 6.57 -8.82
CA ASN A 130 3.91 7.69 -7.99
C ASN A 130 2.72 8.55 -7.52
N SER A 131 1.50 8.09 -7.69
CA SER A 131 0.32 8.82 -7.22
C SER A 131 -0.82 7.88 -6.82
N PHE A 132 -1.60 8.30 -5.82
CA PHE A 132 -2.85 7.64 -5.45
C PHE A 132 -3.94 8.63 -5.08
N THR A 133 -5.16 8.12 -5.02
CA THR A 133 -6.31 8.78 -4.38
C THR A 133 -6.90 7.86 -3.32
N SER A 134 -7.50 8.41 -2.28
CA SER A 134 -8.28 7.63 -1.31
C SER A 134 -9.66 8.23 -1.06
N SER A 135 -10.56 7.35 -0.64
CA SER A 135 -11.86 7.71 -0.09
C SER A 135 -11.95 7.12 1.30
N ASP A 136 -12.18 7.97 2.29
CA ASP A 136 -12.01 7.63 3.69
C ASP A 136 -13.35 7.79 4.44
N THR A 137 -13.54 6.97 5.46
CA THR A 137 -14.57 7.15 6.49
C THR A 137 -13.85 7.35 7.82
N ILE A 138 -14.12 8.47 8.47
CA ILE A 138 -13.52 8.83 9.74
C ILE A 138 -14.61 8.74 10.82
N ALA A 139 -14.35 7.95 11.86
CA ALA A 139 -15.19 7.84 13.06
C ALA A 139 -14.47 8.48 14.24
N VAL A 140 -15.15 9.39 14.94
CA VAL A 140 -14.61 10.12 16.10
C VAL A 140 -15.33 9.63 17.35
N TYR A 141 -14.53 9.31 18.38
CA TYR A 141 -15.00 8.77 19.65
C TYR A 141 -14.56 9.67 20.80
N ASP A 142 -15.38 9.75 21.85
CA ASP A 142 -15.02 10.41 23.11
C ASP A 142 -14.04 9.57 23.95
N ALA A 143 -13.65 10.08 25.11
CA ALA A 143 -12.75 9.42 26.05
C ALA A 143 -13.31 8.10 26.62
N ASP A 144 -14.61 7.94 26.67
CA ASP A 144 -15.31 6.75 27.13
C ASP A 144 -15.53 5.71 26.02
N GLY A 145 -15.13 6.04 24.78
CA GLY A 145 -15.27 5.17 23.60
C GLY A 145 -16.65 5.24 22.93
N ASN A 146 -17.48 6.24 23.26
CA ASN A 146 -18.74 6.44 22.58
C ASN A 146 -18.51 7.15 21.24
N LEU A 147 -19.15 6.67 20.16
CA LEU A 147 -19.12 7.32 18.86
C LEU A 147 -19.80 8.68 18.93
N LEU A 148 -19.07 9.74 18.62
CA LEU A 148 -19.59 11.10 18.55
C LEU A 148 -20.19 11.41 17.18
N PHE A 149 -19.41 11.17 16.12
CA PHE A 149 -19.84 11.38 14.73
C PHE A 149 -18.94 10.65 13.74
N THR A 150 -19.42 10.56 12.50
CA THR A 150 -18.65 10.08 11.35
C THR A 150 -18.70 11.13 10.24
N PHE A 151 -17.64 11.14 9.42
CA PHE A 151 -17.60 11.95 8.19
C PHE A 151 -16.75 11.28 7.13
N CYS A 152 -16.87 11.75 5.88
CA CYS A 152 -16.09 11.26 4.77
C CYS A 152 -14.88 12.16 4.53
N GLY A 153 -13.76 11.53 4.16
CA GLY A 153 -12.55 12.18 3.73
C GLY A 153 -12.18 11.81 2.31
N HIS A 154 -11.33 12.62 1.74
CA HIS A 154 -10.67 12.35 0.47
C HIS A 154 -9.21 12.78 0.56
N ALA A 155 -8.32 11.95 -0.02
CA ALA A 155 -6.93 12.31 -0.16
C ALA A 155 -6.42 12.11 -1.59
N THR A 156 -5.45 12.95 -1.93
CA THR A 156 -4.59 12.74 -3.08
C THR A 156 -3.14 12.73 -2.60
N ALA A 157 -2.32 11.87 -3.16
CA ALA A 157 -0.93 11.73 -2.72
C ALA A 157 0.04 11.57 -3.88
N THR A 158 1.25 12.03 -3.66
CA THR A 158 2.41 11.80 -4.52
C THR A 158 3.52 11.14 -3.71
N ARG A 159 4.26 10.25 -4.35
CA ARG A 159 5.38 9.56 -3.72
C ARG A 159 6.47 10.56 -3.36
N PHE A 160 6.98 10.46 -2.15
CA PHE A 160 8.16 11.23 -1.72
C PHE A 160 9.40 10.53 -2.26
N GLU A 161 10.23 11.27 -3.02
CA GLU A 161 11.50 10.80 -3.61
C GLU A 161 12.72 11.27 -2.80
#